data_7c37338339f5e1da461c1e53f8af8473
#
_entry.id   7c37338339f5e1da461c1e53f8af8473
#
_cell.length_a   1.000
_cell.length_b   1.000
_cell.length_c   1.000
_cell.angle_alpha   90.00
_cell.angle_beta   90.00
_cell.angle_gamma   90.00
#
_symmetry.space_group_name_H-M   'P 1'
#
loop_
_entity.id
_entity.type
_entity.pdbx_description
1 polymer ?
#
loop_
_entity_poly.entity_id
_entity_poly.type
_entity_poly.pdbx_seq_one_letter_code
_entity_poly.pdbx_strand_id
1 'polypeptide(L)'
;MTTANAKIRAIYRYPVKGLSPEPLARTTLTVQDTLPADRLYAIENGPSGFDPAAPRHQPKQHYLMLMRNERLAQLRTRFDDSSHTLAIEVQGREVARGDLRTPAGRAVIERFFAVFCADELRGAPKVLHAPGFSFSDVARKVVSIINLASVAAVANVIGRPVHPLRFRANVYVMGWPAWHEFDLVGHEIALGASARLKITKPIVRCAATNVDPDTGMRDLSIPDTLLRSFGHADCGVYGEVVEAGDIVRADDVGS
;
A
#
# COMPACT_ATOMS: atom_id res chain seq x y z
N MET A 1 -29.21 13.43 -11.34
CA MET A 1 -27.82 13.14 -11.74
C MET A 1 -27.66 11.64 -11.61
N THR A 2 -27.49 10.92 -12.71
CA THR A 2 -27.26 9.48 -12.70
C THR A 2 -25.95 9.23 -11.96
N THR A 3 -26.02 8.64 -10.74
CA THR A 3 -24.85 8.11 -10.03
C THR A 3 -24.20 7.11 -10.97
N ALA A 4 -23.04 7.43 -11.49
CA ALA A 4 -22.25 6.49 -12.26
C ALA A 4 -22.04 5.26 -11.37
N ASN A 5 -22.42 4.06 -11.83
CA ASN A 5 -22.23 2.80 -11.11
C ASN A 5 -20.73 2.57 -10.93
N ALA A 6 -20.19 3.07 -9.83
CA ALA A 6 -18.79 2.86 -9.50
C ALA A 6 -18.60 1.41 -9.04
N LYS A 7 -17.46 0.83 -9.42
CA LYS A 7 -17.15 -0.58 -9.14
C LYS A 7 -15.74 -0.76 -8.65
N ILE A 8 -15.54 -1.75 -7.80
CA ILE A 8 -14.22 -2.23 -7.40
C ILE A 8 -13.54 -2.87 -8.62
N ARG A 9 -12.53 -2.22 -9.16
CA ARG A 9 -11.73 -2.75 -10.29
C ARG A 9 -10.68 -3.75 -9.84
N ALA A 10 -10.06 -3.50 -8.69
CA ALA A 10 -9.01 -4.35 -8.14
C ALA A 10 -8.86 -4.14 -6.63
N ILE A 11 -8.43 -5.19 -5.93
CA ILE A 11 -8.11 -5.19 -4.51
C ILE A 11 -6.67 -5.67 -4.37
N TYR A 12 -5.87 -4.96 -3.56
CA TYR A 12 -4.49 -5.34 -3.25
C TYR A 12 -4.20 -5.20 -1.77
N ARG A 13 -3.32 -6.06 -1.28
CA ARG A 13 -2.67 -5.89 0.02
C ARG A 13 -1.15 -5.87 -0.16
N TYR A 14 -0.44 -5.44 0.84
CA TYR A 14 1.02 -5.31 0.85
C TYR A 14 1.55 -5.90 2.15
N PRO A 15 1.74 -7.22 2.27
CA PRO A 15 2.05 -7.86 3.54
C PRO A 15 3.29 -7.31 4.23
N VAL A 16 4.29 -6.88 3.44
CA VAL A 16 5.50 -6.23 3.96
C VAL A 16 5.59 -4.80 3.42
N LYS A 17 5.78 -3.83 4.31
CA LYS A 17 5.97 -2.42 3.93
C LYS A 17 7.08 -2.27 2.90
N GLY A 18 6.81 -1.53 1.82
CA GLY A 18 7.78 -1.27 0.75
C GLY A 18 7.89 -2.36 -0.31
N LEU A 19 7.37 -3.57 -0.08
CA LEU A 19 7.49 -4.70 -1.02
C LEU A 19 6.29 -4.83 -1.95
N SER A 20 6.21 -5.92 -2.71
CA SER A 20 5.25 -6.13 -3.80
C SER A 20 3.79 -6.07 -3.35
N PRO A 21 2.88 -5.61 -4.22
CA PRO A 21 1.45 -5.78 -4.05
C PRO A 21 1.06 -7.25 -4.27
N GLU A 22 0.07 -7.73 -3.52
CA GLU A 22 -0.61 -8.99 -3.75
C GLU A 22 -2.04 -8.75 -4.17
N PRO A 23 -2.46 -9.18 -5.37
CA PRO A 23 -3.84 -9.04 -5.82
C PRO A 23 -4.75 -10.01 -5.06
N LEU A 24 -5.91 -9.52 -4.66
CA LEU A 24 -6.96 -10.31 -4.02
C LEU A 24 -8.20 -10.36 -4.92
N ALA A 25 -8.78 -11.55 -5.08
CA ALA A 25 -10.08 -11.68 -5.74
C ALA A 25 -11.20 -11.18 -4.81
N ARG A 26 -11.05 -11.43 -3.51
CA ARG A 26 -11.96 -11.05 -2.42
C ARG A 26 -11.18 -10.85 -1.12
N THR A 27 -11.76 -10.12 -0.18
CA THR A 27 -11.27 -10.00 1.18
C THR A 27 -12.42 -9.63 2.11
N THR A 28 -12.26 -9.94 3.40
CA THR A 28 -13.20 -9.52 4.44
C THR A 28 -12.65 -8.28 5.14
N LEU A 29 -13.46 -7.24 5.26
CA LEU A 29 -13.15 -6.05 6.03
C LEU A 29 -13.67 -6.21 7.46
N THR A 30 -12.87 -5.82 8.43
CA THR A 30 -13.22 -5.86 9.86
C THR A 30 -13.27 -4.43 10.39
N VAL A 31 -14.25 -4.14 11.25
CA VAL A 31 -14.45 -2.79 11.83
C VAL A 31 -13.17 -2.34 12.54
N GLN A 32 -12.76 -1.11 12.24
CA GLN A 32 -11.55 -0.48 12.79
C GLN A 32 -10.26 -1.27 12.53
N ASP A 33 -10.20 -2.02 11.41
CA ASP A 33 -8.98 -2.72 11.02
C ASP A 33 -8.54 -2.38 9.57
N THR A 34 -7.34 -2.80 9.23
CA THR A 34 -6.81 -2.75 7.85
C THR A 34 -7.30 -3.99 7.07
N LEU A 35 -6.98 -4.07 5.77
CA LEU A 35 -7.10 -5.35 5.09
C LEU A 35 -6.25 -6.42 5.80
N PRO A 36 -6.73 -7.69 5.83
CA PRO A 36 -5.97 -8.79 6.41
C PRO A 36 -4.53 -8.86 5.86
N ALA A 37 -3.58 -8.94 6.78
CA ALA A 37 -2.13 -8.95 6.53
C ALA A 37 -1.56 -7.71 5.80
N ASP A 38 -2.32 -6.62 5.66
CA ASP A 38 -1.80 -5.41 5.02
C ASP A 38 -0.79 -4.69 5.91
N ARG A 39 0.48 -4.55 5.44
CA ARG A 39 1.62 -3.97 6.17
C ARG A 39 1.83 -4.64 7.54
N LEU A 40 1.60 -5.95 7.59
CA LEU A 40 1.77 -6.76 8.79
C LEU A 40 3.24 -6.78 9.25
N TYR A 41 4.16 -6.68 8.30
CA TYR A 41 5.60 -6.65 8.54
C TYR A 41 6.23 -5.39 7.95
N ALA A 42 7.38 -5.02 8.51
CA ALA A 42 8.28 -4.02 7.91
C ALA A 42 9.73 -4.48 8.05
N ILE A 43 10.60 -3.97 7.19
CA ILE A 43 12.04 -4.12 7.32
C ILE A 43 12.59 -2.82 7.89
N GLU A 44 13.11 -2.88 9.11
CA GLU A 44 13.77 -1.76 9.76
C GLU A 44 15.04 -1.36 8.99
N ASN A 45 15.28 -0.08 8.84
CA ASN A 45 16.47 0.48 8.20
C ASN A 45 17.32 1.23 9.22
N GLY A 46 18.08 0.48 10.01
CA GLY A 46 18.80 0.96 11.18
C GLY A 46 17.88 1.14 12.41
N PRO A 47 18.45 1.29 13.60
CA PRO A 47 17.69 1.27 14.85
C PRO A 47 16.56 2.31 14.86
N SER A 48 15.33 1.87 15.01
CA SER A 48 14.13 2.73 15.09
C SER A 48 13.62 2.93 16.51
N GLY A 49 14.06 2.09 17.43
CA GLY A 49 13.47 2.03 18.78
C GLY A 49 12.07 1.41 18.80
N PHE A 50 11.68 0.66 17.77
CA PHE A 50 10.39 -0.02 17.75
C PHE A 50 10.36 -1.14 18.80
N ASP A 51 9.38 -1.05 19.71
CA ASP A 51 9.11 -2.06 20.73
C ASP A 51 7.87 -2.88 20.34
N PRO A 52 8.02 -4.18 20.00
CA PRO A 52 6.88 -5.03 19.68
C PRO A 52 5.92 -5.27 20.86
N ALA A 53 6.36 -5.10 22.11
CA ALA A 53 5.50 -5.23 23.28
C ALA A 53 4.64 -3.98 23.55
N ALA A 54 5.08 -2.82 23.04
CA ALA A 54 4.37 -1.55 23.14
C ALA A 54 4.42 -0.81 21.77
N PRO A 55 3.83 -1.38 20.70
CA PRO A 55 4.00 -0.88 19.34
C PRO A 55 3.40 0.51 19.20
N ARG A 56 4.16 1.44 18.62
CA ARG A 56 3.73 2.79 18.31
C ARG A 56 4.05 3.12 16.86
N HIS A 57 3.20 3.92 16.24
CA HIS A 57 3.46 4.43 14.90
C HIS A 57 4.78 5.21 14.87
N GLN A 58 5.61 4.86 13.89
CA GLN A 58 6.94 5.44 13.69
C GLN A 58 7.01 6.13 12.31
N PRO A 59 7.85 7.15 12.17
CA PRO A 59 8.12 7.75 10.87
C PRO A 59 8.57 6.70 9.86
N LYS A 60 8.00 6.73 8.65
CA LYS A 60 8.29 5.73 7.61
C LYS A 60 9.76 5.64 7.21
N GLN A 61 10.55 6.67 7.50
CA GLN A 61 12.00 6.71 7.26
C GLN A 61 12.79 5.69 8.09
N HIS A 62 12.19 5.12 9.14
CA HIS A 62 12.78 4.04 9.93
C HIS A 62 12.75 2.69 9.24
N TYR A 63 12.04 2.58 8.11
CA TYR A 63 11.86 1.33 7.37
C TYR A 63 12.40 1.44 5.94
N LEU A 64 12.73 0.31 5.33
CA LEU A 64 12.91 0.24 3.89
C LEU A 64 11.60 0.58 3.20
N MET A 65 11.65 1.52 2.24
CA MET A 65 10.45 2.04 1.56
C MET A 65 10.79 2.65 0.20
N LEU A 66 9.86 2.57 -0.75
CA LEU A 66 10.07 3.00 -2.14
C LEU A 66 10.46 4.49 -2.28
N MET A 67 10.08 5.34 -1.32
CA MET A 67 10.45 6.76 -1.39
C MET A 67 11.97 6.99 -1.33
N ARG A 68 12.73 6.06 -0.73
CA ARG A 68 14.20 6.13 -0.62
C ARG A 68 14.92 4.94 -1.25
N ASN A 69 14.25 3.80 -1.35
CA ASN A 69 14.81 2.52 -1.75
C ASN A 69 14.04 2.00 -2.97
N GLU A 70 14.14 2.70 -4.10
CA GLU A 70 13.38 2.39 -5.32
C GLU A 70 13.65 0.99 -5.87
N ARG A 71 14.85 0.45 -5.64
CA ARG A 71 15.23 -0.91 -6.05
C ARG A 71 14.31 -1.98 -5.46
N LEU A 72 13.63 -1.72 -4.33
CA LEU A 72 12.63 -2.63 -3.78
C LEU A 72 11.52 -2.98 -4.78
N ALA A 73 11.21 -2.09 -5.73
CA ALA A 73 10.21 -2.37 -6.77
C ALA A 73 10.67 -3.43 -7.79
N GLN A 74 11.97 -3.72 -7.88
CA GLN A 74 12.51 -4.80 -8.72
C GLN A 74 12.27 -6.19 -8.13
N LEU A 75 11.95 -6.26 -6.83
CA LEU A 75 11.65 -7.51 -6.16
C LEU A 75 10.22 -7.96 -6.48
N ARG A 76 10.02 -9.26 -6.60
CA ARG A 76 8.71 -9.90 -6.60
C ARG A 76 8.62 -10.72 -5.33
N THR A 77 7.62 -10.41 -4.51
CA THR A 77 7.45 -11.10 -3.22
C THR A 77 6.10 -11.78 -3.15
N ARG A 78 6.06 -12.94 -2.48
CA ARG A 78 4.83 -13.67 -2.15
C ARG A 78 4.82 -13.99 -0.67
N PHE A 79 3.69 -13.76 -0.04
CA PHE A 79 3.49 -14.03 1.37
C PHE A 79 2.39 -15.07 1.55
N ASP A 80 2.70 -16.11 2.31
CA ASP A 80 1.75 -17.15 2.68
C ASP A 80 1.20 -16.85 4.09
N ASP A 81 -0.11 -16.62 4.19
CA ASP A 81 -0.78 -16.26 5.44
C ASP A 81 -0.76 -17.39 6.48
N SER A 82 -0.78 -18.64 6.04
CA SER A 82 -0.86 -19.79 6.95
C SER A 82 0.47 -20.06 7.64
N SER A 83 1.55 -19.97 6.88
CA SER A 83 2.91 -20.21 7.35
C SER A 83 3.70 -18.93 7.67
N HIS A 84 3.14 -17.75 7.38
CA HIS A 84 3.84 -16.46 7.42
C HIS A 84 5.17 -16.47 6.65
N THR A 85 5.24 -17.29 5.62
CA THR A 85 6.45 -17.43 4.80
C THR A 85 6.50 -16.33 3.75
N LEU A 86 7.57 -15.55 3.77
CA LEU A 86 7.90 -14.60 2.70
C LEU A 86 8.89 -15.25 1.73
N ALA A 87 8.53 -15.30 0.45
CA ALA A 87 9.43 -15.65 -0.64
C ALA A 87 9.77 -14.39 -1.43
N ILE A 88 11.04 -14.20 -1.78
CA ILE A 88 11.57 -13.07 -2.55
C ILE A 88 12.19 -13.59 -3.84
N GLU A 89 11.76 -13.03 -4.96
CA GLU A 89 12.29 -13.34 -6.29
C GLU A 89 12.94 -12.10 -6.91
N VAL A 90 14.06 -12.31 -7.58
CA VAL A 90 14.75 -11.33 -8.42
C VAL A 90 14.88 -11.93 -9.82
N GLN A 91 14.38 -11.24 -10.84
CA GLN A 91 14.42 -11.71 -12.24
C GLN A 91 13.88 -13.14 -12.41
N GLY A 92 12.78 -13.48 -11.73
CA GLY A 92 12.13 -14.77 -11.81
C GLY A 92 12.84 -15.92 -11.05
N ARG A 93 13.90 -15.63 -10.30
CA ARG A 93 14.59 -16.60 -9.45
C ARG A 93 14.31 -16.31 -7.99
N GLU A 94 13.90 -17.32 -7.23
CA GLU A 94 13.81 -17.20 -5.77
C GLU A 94 15.20 -17.05 -5.16
N VAL A 95 15.41 -15.98 -4.40
CA VAL A 95 16.69 -15.61 -3.81
C VAL A 95 16.67 -15.66 -2.28
N ALA A 96 15.50 -15.60 -1.67
CA ALA A 96 15.33 -15.74 -0.23
C ALA A 96 13.93 -16.28 0.09
N ARG A 97 13.84 -17.12 1.13
CA ARG A 97 12.57 -17.62 1.70
C ARG A 97 12.72 -17.80 3.20
N GLY A 98 11.74 -17.34 3.96
CA GLY A 98 11.77 -17.49 5.43
C GLY A 98 10.39 -17.38 6.06
N ASP A 99 10.12 -18.22 7.08
CA ASP A 99 8.97 -18.05 7.98
C ASP A 99 9.27 -16.86 8.93
N LEU A 100 8.55 -15.78 8.77
CA LEU A 100 8.77 -14.55 9.52
C LEU A 100 8.38 -14.63 11.00
N ARG A 101 7.73 -15.70 11.44
CA ARG A 101 7.48 -15.96 12.88
C ARG A 101 8.72 -16.49 13.59
N THR A 102 9.63 -17.12 12.85
CA THR A 102 10.81 -17.75 13.42
C THR A 102 12.05 -16.85 13.35
N PRO A 103 12.93 -16.86 14.35
CA PRO A 103 14.21 -16.11 14.30
C PRO A 103 15.06 -16.53 13.07
N ALA A 104 15.11 -17.83 12.76
CA ALA A 104 15.88 -18.36 11.63
C ALA A 104 15.34 -17.83 10.28
N GLY A 105 14.01 -17.87 10.09
CA GLY A 105 13.39 -17.36 8.86
C GLY A 105 13.57 -15.85 8.71
N ARG A 106 13.42 -15.07 9.79
CA ARG A 106 13.72 -13.63 9.75
C ARG A 106 15.18 -13.37 9.38
N ALA A 107 16.11 -14.10 9.96
CA ALA A 107 17.54 -13.94 9.67
C ALA A 107 17.90 -14.20 8.18
N VAL A 108 17.17 -15.08 7.48
CA VAL A 108 17.35 -15.27 6.02
C VAL A 108 16.95 -14.00 5.27
N ILE A 109 15.79 -13.44 5.58
CA ILE A 109 15.27 -12.22 4.93
C ILE A 109 16.15 -11.01 5.26
N GLU A 110 16.58 -10.86 6.49
CA GLU A 110 17.46 -9.79 6.95
C GLU A 110 18.82 -9.83 6.23
N ARG A 111 19.42 -11.02 6.09
CA ARG A 111 20.66 -11.18 5.31
C ARG A 111 20.49 -10.81 3.85
N PHE A 112 19.36 -11.18 3.24
CA PHE A 112 19.07 -10.78 1.87
C PHE A 112 19.05 -9.24 1.74
N PHE A 113 18.32 -8.53 2.62
CA PHE A 113 18.26 -7.07 2.55
C PHE A 113 19.58 -6.40 2.93
N ALA A 114 20.38 -7.01 3.82
CA ALA A 114 21.72 -6.53 4.15
C ALA A 114 22.64 -6.46 2.92
N VAL A 115 22.46 -7.39 1.97
CA VAL A 115 23.21 -7.40 0.71
C VAL A 115 22.52 -6.56 -0.37
N PHE A 116 21.21 -6.75 -0.55
CA PHE A 116 20.46 -6.10 -1.64
C PHE A 116 20.40 -4.57 -1.49
N CYS A 117 20.32 -4.06 -0.26
CA CYS A 117 20.25 -2.63 0.05
C CYS A 117 21.52 -2.09 0.70
N ALA A 118 22.67 -2.75 0.58
CA ALA A 118 23.91 -2.45 1.34
C ALA A 118 24.25 -0.95 1.38
N ASP A 119 24.19 -0.28 0.22
CA ASP A 119 24.54 1.15 0.09
C ASP A 119 23.47 2.12 0.61
N GLU A 120 22.28 1.59 0.95
CA GLU A 120 21.10 2.38 1.35
C GLU A 120 20.77 2.20 2.84
N LEU A 121 21.45 1.27 3.51
CA LEU A 121 21.18 0.95 4.92
C LEU A 121 21.85 1.95 5.87
N ARG A 122 21.11 2.28 6.93
CA ARG A 122 21.61 3.09 8.07
C ARG A 122 22.04 2.23 9.25
N GLY A 123 21.95 0.91 9.11
CA GLY A 123 22.31 -0.10 10.08
C GLY A 123 21.76 -1.47 9.67
N ALA A 124 21.99 -2.48 10.48
CA ALA A 124 21.53 -3.85 10.17
C ALA A 124 19.99 -3.88 10.00
N PRO A 125 19.48 -4.40 8.88
CA PRO A 125 18.04 -4.51 8.68
C PRO A 125 17.46 -5.56 9.62
N LYS A 126 16.24 -5.31 10.12
CA LYS A 126 15.50 -6.26 10.97
C LYS A 126 14.07 -6.40 10.49
N VAL A 127 13.55 -7.62 10.48
CA VAL A 127 12.14 -7.89 10.23
C VAL A 127 11.35 -7.56 11.50
N LEU A 128 10.46 -6.58 11.40
CA LEU A 128 9.60 -6.13 12.49
C LEU A 128 8.18 -6.65 12.32
N HIS A 129 7.58 -7.01 13.45
CA HIS A 129 6.18 -7.41 13.57
C HIS A 129 5.71 -7.15 15.00
N ALA A 130 4.44 -6.78 15.16
CA ALA A 130 3.77 -6.79 16.46
C ALA A 130 2.30 -7.23 16.26
N PRO A 131 1.74 -8.05 17.15
CA PRO A 131 0.35 -8.49 17.06
C PRO A 131 -0.62 -7.31 16.99
N GLY A 132 -1.56 -7.37 16.04
CA GLY A 132 -2.56 -6.33 15.87
C GLY A 132 -2.04 -4.96 15.38
N PHE A 133 -0.76 -4.83 15.03
CA PHE A 133 -0.15 -3.61 14.53
C PHE A 133 0.04 -3.66 13.00
N SER A 134 -0.19 -2.54 12.33
CA SER A 134 0.11 -2.38 10.89
C SER A 134 1.17 -1.28 10.70
N PHE A 135 2.21 -1.58 9.91
CA PHE A 135 3.25 -0.62 9.53
C PHE A 135 2.81 0.33 8.41
N SER A 136 1.55 0.73 8.43
CA SER A 136 1.00 1.69 7.47
C SER A 136 1.67 3.07 7.58
N ASP A 137 1.41 3.97 6.61
CA ASP A 137 1.98 5.33 6.63
C ASP A 137 1.22 6.28 7.57
N VAL A 138 0.10 5.83 8.14
CA VAL A 138 -0.71 6.54 9.11
C VAL A 138 -0.96 5.69 10.34
N ALA A 139 -1.11 6.34 11.51
CA ALA A 139 -1.30 5.63 12.78
C ALA A 139 -2.67 4.93 12.87
N ARG A 140 -3.69 5.47 12.19
CA ARG A 140 -5.03 4.86 12.16
C ARG A 140 -5.04 3.64 11.26
N LYS A 141 -5.84 2.66 11.61
CA LYS A 141 -6.13 1.52 10.76
C LYS A 141 -7.16 1.93 9.70
N VAL A 142 -6.74 1.93 8.46
CA VAL A 142 -7.52 2.44 7.34
C VAL A 142 -7.35 1.56 6.10
N VAL A 143 -8.32 1.67 5.21
CA VAL A 143 -8.27 1.15 3.84
C VAL A 143 -8.00 2.30 2.90
N SER A 144 -7.03 2.17 2.02
CA SER A 144 -6.71 3.20 1.02
C SER A 144 -7.46 2.92 -0.29
N ILE A 145 -8.10 3.95 -0.83
CA ILE A 145 -8.90 3.87 -2.05
C ILE A 145 -8.31 4.81 -3.09
N ILE A 146 -8.19 4.33 -4.33
CA ILE A 146 -7.77 5.11 -5.49
C ILE A 146 -8.90 5.14 -6.53
N ASN A 147 -9.21 6.33 -7.04
CA ASN A 147 -10.06 6.52 -8.18
C ASN A 147 -9.22 6.45 -9.47
N LEU A 148 -9.51 5.50 -10.34
CA LEU A 148 -8.76 5.32 -11.59
C LEU A 148 -8.94 6.48 -12.57
N ALA A 149 -10.04 7.22 -12.50
CA ALA A 149 -10.22 8.43 -13.31
C ALA A 149 -9.28 9.56 -12.86
N SER A 150 -9.01 9.68 -11.55
CA SER A 150 -8.02 10.62 -11.00
C SER A 150 -6.60 10.25 -11.46
N VAL A 151 -6.26 8.95 -11.47
CA VAL A 151 -4.99 8.47 -12.04
C VAL A 151 -4.88 8.80 -13.53
N ALA A 152 -5.97 8.64 -14.30
CA ALA A 152 -6.01 8.98 -15.71
C ALA A 152 -5.85 10.49 -15.93
N ALA A 153 -6.43 11.35 -15.07
CA ALA A 153 -6.24 12.79 -15.13
C ALA A 153 -4.76 13.18 -14.94
N VAL A 154 -4.07 12.53 -13.98
CA VAL A 154 -2.62 12.70 -13.81
C VAL A 154 -1.84 12.25 -15.05
N ALA A 155 -2.19 11.10 -15.62
CA ALA A 155 -1.57 10.58 -16.84
C ALA A 155 -1.73 11.54 -18.04
N ASN A 156 -2.91 12.15 -18.19
CA ASN A 156 -3.19 13.12 -19.25
C ASN A 156 -2.31 14.38 -19.13
N VAL A 157 -2.09 14.87 -17.91
CA VAL A 157 -1.20 16.02 -17.68
C VAL A 157 0.27 15.67 -17.95
N ILE A 158 0.71 14.47 -17.55
CA ILE A 158 2.07 14.00 -17.79
C ILE A 158 2.29 13.69 -19.29
N GLY A 159 1.25 13.39 -20.05
CA GLY A 159 1.33 13.00 -21.46
C GLY A 159 1.79 11.56 -21.70
N ARG A 160 1.78 10.70 -20.66
CA ARG A 160 2.16 9.29 -20.75
C ARG A 160 1.41 8.45 -19.69
N PRO A 161 1.28 7.12 -19.90
CA PRO A 161 0.59 6.25 -18.95
C PRO A 161 1.20 6.31 -17.55
N VAL A 162 0.33 6.36 -16.53
CA VAL A 162 0.70 6.26 -15.11
C VAL A 162 0.17 4.93 -14.58
N HIS A 163 1.08 4.04 -14.20
CA HIS A 163 0.70 2.74 -13.65
C HIS A 163 0.00 2.92 -12.29
N PRO A 164 -1.25 2.45 -12.10
CA PRO A 164 -2.01 2.69 -10.86
C PRO A 164 -1.32 2.17 -9.60
N LEU A 165 -0.57 1.08 -9.67
CA LEU A 165 0.14 0.51 -8.52
C LEU A 165 1.25 1.42 -7.94
N ARG A 166 1.62 2.50 -8.61
CA ARG A 166 2.49 3.55 -8.03
C ARG A 166 1.89 4.16 -6.77
N PHE A 167 0.56 4.22 -6.69
CA PHE A 167 -0.17 4.77 -5.55
C PHE A 167 -0.34 3.79 -4.39
N ARG A 168 -0.07 2.49 -4.59
CA ARG A 168 -0.05 1.45 -3.54
C ARG A 168 -1.29 1.44 -2.66
N ALA A 169 -2.46 1.61 -3.26
CA ALA A 169 -3.74 1.56 -2.57
C ALA A 169 -4.25 0.12 -2.39
N ASN A 170 -5.21 -0.04 -1.49
CA ASN A 170 -5.86 -1.32 -1.25
C ASN A 170 -7.01 -1.57 -2.23
N VAL A 171 -7.86 -0.57 -2.48
CA VAL A 171 -9.02 -0.67 -3.36
C VAL A 171 -8.88 0.31 -4.52
N TYR A 172 -9.04 -0.18 -5.73
CA TYR A 172 -9.03 0.62 -6.96
C TYR A 172 -10.44 0.66 -7.53
N VAL A 173 -11.00 1.87 -7.61
CA VAL A 173 -12.38 2.10 -8.04
C VAL A 173 -12.39 2.68 -9.45
N MET A 174 -13.33 2.21 -10.27
CA MET A 174 -13.65 2.76 -11.59
C MET A 174 -15.10 3.23 -11.62
N GLY A 175 -15.42 4.15 -12.53
CA GLY A 175 -16.78 4.67 -12.73
C GLY A 175 -17.05 6.01 -12.07
N TRP A 176 -16.25 6.46 -11.11
CA TRP A 176 -16.32 7.84 -10.60
C TRP A 176 -15.68 8.84 -11.58
N PRO A 177 -16.19 10.09 -11.65
CA PRO A 177 -15.44 11.19 -12.25
C PRO A 177 -14.10 11.40 -11.54
N ALA A 178 -13.11 12.00 -12.23
CA ALA A 178 -11.83 12.33 -11.61
C ALA A 178 -12.06 13.25 -10.40
N TRP A 179 -11.35 12.99 -9.31
CA TRP A 179 -11.34 13.72 -8.04
C TRP A 179 -12.63 13.59 -7.20
N HIS A 180 -13.65 12.88 -7.67
CA HIS A 180 -14.89 12.66 -6.92
C HIS A 180 -14.65 12.02 -5.54
N GLU A 181 -13.60 11.22 -5.39
CA GLU A 181 -13.24 10.64 -4.10
C GLU A 181 -13.03 11.69 -3.00
N PHE A 182 -12.72 12.94 -3.33
CA PHE A 182 -12.54 14.02 -2.35
C PHE A 182 -13.86 14.57 -1.83
N ASP A 183 -14.91 14.54 -2.65
CA ASP A 183 -16.26 14.94 -2.25
C ASP A 183 -16.84 13.99 -1.20
N LEU A 184 -16.31 12.77 -1.14
CA LEU A 184 -16.74 11.73 -0.20
C LEU A 184 -16.13 11.89 1.20
N VAL A 185 -15.19 12.80 1.41
CA VAL A 185 -14.56 13.01 2.73
C VAL A 185 -15.61 13.44 3.75
N GLY A 186 -15.66 12.71 4.88
CA GLY A 186 -16.68 12.89 5.93
C GLY A 186 -17.93 12.05 5.73
N HIS A 187 -18.12 11.43 4.56
CA HIS A 187 -19.28 10.58 4.25
C HIS A 187 -18.94 9.10 4.39
N GLU A 188 -19.98 8.29 4.47
CA GLU A 188 -19.88 6.83 4.41
C GLU A 188 -20.18 6.35 3.00
N ILE A 189 -19.41 5.35 2.57
CA ILE A 189 -19.61 4.67 1.29
C ILE A 189 -19.81 3.17 1.53
N ALA A 190 -20.64 2.55 0.70
CA ALA A 190 -20.79 1.10 0.67
C ALA A 190 -19.74 0.50 -0.28
N LEU A 191 -19.14 -0.61 0.11
CA LEU A 191 -18.32 -1.46 -0.74
C LEU A 191 -18.96 -2.86 -0.78
N GLY A 192 -19.52 -3.23 -1.93
CA GLY A 192 -20.30 -4.47 -2.05
C GLY A 192 -21.60 -4.43 -1.25
N ALA A 193 -22.04 -5.60 -0.78
CA ALA A 193 -23.37 -5.76 -0.19
C ALA A 193 -23.44 -5.30 1.28
N SER A 194 -22.35 -5.38 2.04
CA SER A 194 -22.42 -5.23 3.50
C SER A 194 -21.33 -4.35 4.11
N ALA A 195 -20.17 -4.21 3.45
CA ALA A 195 -19.08 -3.42 4.03
C ALA A 195 -19.35 -1.92 3.85
N ARG A 196 -19.07 -1.13 4.91
CA ARG A 196 -19.11 0.34 4.85
C ARG A 196 -17.83 0.95 5.37
N LEU A 197 -17.40 2.01 4.69
CA LEU A 197 -16.22 2.80 5.08
C LEU A 197 -16.63 4.26 5.25
N LYS A 198 -16.20 4.86 6.36
CA LYS A 198 -16.23 6.31 6.54
C LYS A 198 -14.96 6.90 5.93
N ILE A 199 -15.11 7.72 4.90
CA ILE A 199 -13.98 8.38 4.26
C ILE A 199 -13.47 9.49 5.17
N THR A 200 -12.18 9.46 5.49
CA THR A 200 -11.63 10.32 6.56
C THR A 200 -10.83 11.49 6.03
N LYS A 201 -10.01 11.26 5.00
CA LYS A 201 -9.17 12.33 4.42
C LYS A 201 -8.56 11.92 3.08
N PRO A 202 -8.14 12.90 2.25
CA PRO A 202 -7.30 12.65 1.09
C PRO A 202 -5.93 12.05 1.46
N ILE A 203 -5.27 11.40 0.49
CA ILE A 203 -3.93 10.82 0.63
C ILE A 203 -2.91 11.72 -0.04
N VAL A 204 -2.12 12.43 0.76
CA VAL A 204 -0.96 13.18 0.27
C VAL A 204 0.07 12.20 -0.31
N ARG A 205 0.48 12.42 -1.54
CA ARG A 205 1.45 11.57 -2.23
C ARG A 205 2.89 12.01 -2.00
N CYS A 206 3.77 11.05 -1.90
CA CYS A 206 5.19 11.26 -1.73
C CYS A 206 5.98 10.67 -2.91
N ALA A 207 7.27 10.90 -2.95
CA ALA A 207 8.16 10.44 -4.02
C ALA A 207 8.19 8.91 -4.26
N ALA A 208 7.53 8.10 -3.42
CA ALA A 208 7.31 6.69 -3.72
C ALA A 208 6.50 6.47 -5.00
N THR A 209 5.57 7.39 -5.33
CA THR A 209 4.76 7.34 -6.56
C THR A 209 5.57 7.60 -7.82
N ASN A 210 6.76 8.19 -7.70
CA ASN A 210 7.67 8.42 -8.82
C ASN A 210 8.32 7.13 -9.33
N VAL A 211 8.31 6.08 -8.50
CA VAL A 211 8.93 4.80 -8.81
C VAL A 211 8.02 3.95 -9.67
N ASP A 212 8.52 3.49 -10.79
CA ASP A 212 7.82 2.52 -11.64
C ASP A 212 7.78 1.15 -10.93
N PRO A 213 6.59 0.53 -10.78
CA PRO A 213 6.44 -0.70 -10.02
C PRO A 213 7.04 -1.94 -10.69
N ASP A 214 7.36 -1.86 -11.98
CA ASP A 214 7.93 -2.99 -12.73
C ASP A 214 9.44 -2.88 -12.88
N THR A 215 9.95 -1.68 -13.10
CA THR A 215 11.39 -1.45 -13.37
C THR A 215 12.16 -0.96 -12.15
N GLY A 216 11.48 -0.36 -11.16
CA GLY A 216 12.10 0.32 -10.02
C GLY A 216 12.74 1.67 -10.38
N MET A 217 12.52 2.19 -11.59
CA MET A 217 13.06 3.49 -12.00
C MET A 217 12.20 4.64 -11.48
N ARG A 218 12.85 5.75 -11.11
CA ARG A 218 12.17 7.03 -10.85
C ARG A 218 12.03 7.78 -12.17
N ASP A 219 10.97 7.50 -12.88
CA ASP A 219 10.74 8.00 -14.24
C ASP A 219 9.66 9.08 -14.33
N LEU A 220 8.98 9.37 -13.23
CA LEU A 220 7.93 10.38 -13.11
C LEU A 220 8.17 11.28 -11.89
N SER A 221 7.49 12.45 -11.85
CA SER A 221 7.44 13.37 -10.71
C SER A 221 5.97 13.63 -10.32
N ILE A 222 5.28 12.58 -9.84
CA ILE A 222 3.84 12.62 -9.59
C ILE A 222 3.42 13.66 -8.54
N PRO A 223 4.05 13.76 -7.34
CA PRO A 223 3.67 14.77 -6.36
C PRO A 223 3.79 16.22 -6.88
N ASP A 224 4.88 16.51 -7.63
CA ASP A 224 5.09 17.84 -8.20
C ASP A 224 4.09 18.12 -9.32
N THR A 225 3.76 17.13 -10.15
CA THR A 225 2.72 17.24 -11.17
C THR A 225 1.37 17.54 -10.55
N LEU A 226 0.99 16.80 -9.50
CA LEU A 226 -0.25 17.05 -8.76
C LEU A 226 -0.30 18.48 -8.24
N LEU A 227 0.76 18.92 -7.56
CA LEU A 227 0.82 20.27 -6.97
C LEU A 227 0.72 21.37 -8.03
N ARG A 228 1.46 21.24 -9.13
CA ARG A 228 1.51 22.27 -10.19
C ARG A 228 0.23 22.33 -11.01
N SER A 229 -0.40 21.20 -11.29
CA SER A 229 -1.52 21.12 -12.23
C SER A 229 -2.89 21.10 -11.56
N PHE A 230 -2.97 20.66 -10.31
CA PHE A 230 -4.24 20.55 -9.57
C PHE A 230 -4.26 21.35 -8.26
N GLY A 231 -3.13 21.96 -7.86
CA GLY A 231 -3.04 22.79 -6.65
C GLY A 231 -2.90 22.00 -5.33
N HIS A 232 -2.80 20.68 -5.40
CA HIS A 232 -2.63 19.79 -4.24
C HIS A 232 -1.75 18.59 -4.61
N ALA A 233 -1.15 17.93 -3.61
CA ALA A 233 -0.37 16.71 -3.81
C ALA A 233 -1.18 15.43 -3.49
N ASP A 234 -2.51 15.52 -3.45
CA ASP A 234 -3.38 14.43 -3.06
C ASP A 234 -3.85 13.60 -4.26
N CYS A 235 -4.02 12.29 -4.02
CA CYS A 235 -4.70 11.39 -4.96
C CYS A 235 -5.20 10.16 -4.19
N GLY A 236 -6.51 9.89 -4.25
CA GLY A 236 -7.19 8.88 -3.46
C GLY A 236 -7.48 9.30 -2.02
N VAL A 237 -8.13 8.44 -1.28
CA VAL A 237 -8.63 8.70 0.08
C VAL A 237 -8.39 7.53 1.02
N TYR A 238 -8.36 7.81 2.32
CA TYR A 238 -8.42 6.82 3.39
C TYR A 238 -9.85 6.67 3.89
N GLY A 239 -10.28 5.43 4.09
CA GLY A 239 -11.53 5.07 4.75
C GLY A 239 -11.30 4.21 5.98
N GLU A 240 -12.02 4.48 7.06
CA GLU A 240 -12.12 3.61 8.24
C GLU A 240 -13.29 2.66 8.04
N VAL A 241 -13.10 1.37 8.31
CA VAL A 241 -14.19 0.38 8.25
C VAL A 241 -15.13 0.62 9.41
N VAL A 242 -16.40 0.93 9.11
CA VAL A 242 -17.46 1.18 10.11
C VAL A 242 -18.48 0.04 10.17
N GLU A 243 -18.65 -0.72 9.07
CA GLU A 243 -19.38 -1.97 9.02
C GLU A 243 -18.53 -3.04 8.34
N ALA A 244 -18.45 -4.21 9.00
CA ALA A 244 -17.70 -5.34 8.47
C ALA A 244 -18.43 -6.00 7.30
N GLY A 245 -17.67 -6.58 6.37
CA GLY A 245 -18.26 -7.32 5.26
C GLY A 245 -17.22 -7.79 4.26
N ASP A 246 -17.66 -8.69 3.41
CA ASP A 246 -16.84 -9.16 2.28
C ASP A 246 -16.91 -8.16 1.15
N ILE A 247 -15.79 -7.93 0.50
CA ILE A 247 -15.68 -7.20 -0.75
C ILE A 247 -15.03 -8.07 -1.82
N VAL A 248 -15.54 -7.97 -3.05
CA VAL A 248 -15.11 -8.75 -4.20
C VAL A 248 -14.82 -7.81 -5.38
N ARG A 249 -13.97 -8.23 -6.28
CA ARG A 249 -13.79 -7.50 -7.56
C ARG A 249 -15.12 -7.44 -8.32
N ALA A 250 -15.40 -6.31 -8.92
CA ALA A 250 -16.62 -5.94 -9.62
C ALA A 250 -17.83 -5.60 -8.72
N ASP A 251 -17.69 -5.66 -7.39
CA ASP A 251 -18.69 -5.14 -6.49
C ASP A 251 -18.97 -3.67 -6.75
N ASP A 252 -20.22 -3.26 -6.52
CA ASP A 252 -20.64 -1.87 -6.61
C ASP A 252 -20.05 -1.06 -5.44
N VAL A 253 -19.76 0.21 -5.73
CA VAL A 253 -19.35 1.21 -4.75
C VAL A 253 -20.42 2.29 -4.72
N GLY A 254 -21.18 2.34 -3.61
CA GLY A 254 -22.27 3.30 -3.40
C GLY A 254 -21.89 4.40 -2.41
N SER A 255 -22.42 5.58 -2.60
CA SER A 255 -22.35 6.73 -1.68
C SER A 255 -23.73 7.00 -1.08
#